data_85251663cd65c2d2c19aebf6f03779e2
#
_entry.id   85251663cd65c2d2c19aebf6f03779e2
#
_cell.length_a   1.000
_cell.length_b   1.000
_cell.length_c   1.000
_cell.angle_alpha   90.00
_cell.angle_beta   90.00
_cell.angle_gamma   90.00
#
_symmetry.space_group_name_H-M   'P 1'
#
loop_
_entity.id
_entity.type
_entity.pdbx_description
1 polymer ?
#
loop_
_entity_poly.entity_id
_entity_poly.type
_entity_poly.pdbx_seq_one_letter_code
_entity_poly.pdbx_strand_id
1 'polypeptide(L)'
;AIALLISKENGCKMCIDVHKNIAKMLGVSEERIEEILQGVDSIQTSEAEKALLNFCIKASKKDSYKILKEELEALKNMGYTDVQILEAVSITGYFNYINTLSNVFGLGQ
;
A
#
# COMPACT_ATOMS: atom_id res chain seq x y z
N ALA A 1 -2.06 -1.76 6.19
CA ALA A 1 -1.62 -2.60 5.06
C ALA A 1 -1.02 -1.78 3.91
N ILE A 2 -1.65 -0.66 3.55
CA ILE A 2 -1.17 0.17 2.43
C ILE A 2 0.24 0.70 2.70
N ALA A 3 0.48 1.23 3.89
CA ALA A 3 1.80 1.78 4.25
C ALA A 3 2.91 0.74 4.11
N LEU A 4 2.70 -0.47 4.62
CA LEU A 4 3.66 -1.56 4.52
C LEU A 4 3.90 -2.00 3.08
N LEU A 5 2.82 -2.17 2.31
CA LEU A 5 2.93 -2.59 0.91
C LEU A 5 3.69 -1.57 0.07
N ILE A 6 3.36 -0.30 0.20
CA ILE A 6 4.01 0.75 -0.58
C ILE A 6 5.47 0.91 -0.16
N SER A 7 5.76 0.82 1.14
CA SER A 7 7.14 0.90 1.63
C SER A 7 7.98 -0.27 1.12
N LYS A 8 7.40 -1.48 1.07
CA LYS A 8 8.06 -2.65 0.49
C LYS A 8 8.33 -2.45 -0.99
N GLU A 9 7.33 -2.00 -1.75
CA GLU A 9 7.47 -1.76 -3.19
C GLU A 9 8.54 -0.72 -3.51
N ASN A 10 8.69 0.28 -2.65
CA ASN A 10 9.68 1.34 -2.82
C ASN A 10 11.04 1.02 -2.18
N GLY A 11 11.19 -0.15 -1.55
CA GLY A 11 12.44 -0.57 -0.94
C GLY A 11 12.88 0.29 0.24
N CYS A 12 11.95 0.92 0.94
CA CYS A 12 12.28 1.77 2.09
C CYS A 12 12.39 0.94 3.36
N LYS A 13 13.62 0.49 3.68
CA LYS A 13 13.87 -0.38 4.83
C LYS A 13 13.43 0.25 6.15
N MET A 14 13.77 1.51 6.39
CA MET A 14 13.35 2.22 7.61
C MET A 14 11.82 2.30 7.70
N CYS A 15 11.17 2.61 6.60
CA CYS A 15 9.70 2.73 6.56
C CYS A 15 9.04 1.38 6.87
N ILE A 16 9.58 0.29 6.32
CA ILE A 16 9.09 -1.06 6.62
C ILE A 16 9.22 -1.34 8.11
N ASP A 17 10.39 -1.11 8.68
CA ASP A 17 10.65 -1.39 10.10
C ASP A 17 9.74 -0.56 11.02
N VAL A 18 9.57 0.72 10.73
CA VAL A 18 8.70 1.59 11.52
C VAL A 18 7.25 1.10 11.47
N HIS A 19 6.74 0.79 10.28
CA HIS A 19 5.35 0.35 10.13
C HIS A 19 5.12 -1.06 10.66
N LYS A 20 6.12 -1.93 10.61
CA LYS A 20 6.04 -3.24 11.29
C LYS A 20 5.85 -3.04 12.79
N ASN A 21 6.61 -2.16 13.40
CA ASN A 21 6.52 -1.90 14.84
C ASN A 21 5.17 -1.26 15.19
N ILE A 22 4.69 -0.31 14.41
CA ILE A 22 3.38 0.30 14.62
C ILE A 22 2.27 -0.76 14.52
N ALA A 23 2.32 -1.62 13.51
CA ALA A 23 1.33 -2.68 13.33
C ALA A 23 1.31 -3.63 14.53
N LYS A 24 2.48 -4.01 15.04
CA LYS A 24 2.57 -4.85 16.25
C LYS A 24 1.95 -4.16 17.46
N MET A 25 2.21 -2.88 17.64
CA MET A 25 1.64 -2.10 18.75
C MET A 25 0.12 -2.01 18.65
N LEU A 26 -0.44 -2.04 17.45
CA LEU A 26 -1.87 -2.02 17.19
C LEU A 26 -2.52 -3.42 17.27
N GLY A 27 -1.73 -4.44 17.59
CA GLY A 27 -2.25 -5.80 17.76
C GLY A 27 -2.28 -6.66 16.51
N VAL A 28 -1.65 -6.23 15.42
CA VAL A 28 -1.55 -7.03 14.21
C VAL A 28 -0.53 -8.15 14.43
N SER A 29 -0.90 -9.38 14.10
CA SER A 29 -0.02 -10.53 14.30
C SER A 29 1.20 -10.49 13.36
N GLU A 30 2.29 -11.13 13.79
CA GLU A 30 3.48 -11.23 12.93
C GLU A 30 3.19 -12.01 11.65
N GLU A 31 2.31 -13.02 11.72
CA GLU A 31 1.89 -13.78 10.54
C GLU A 31 1.23 -12.87 9.51
N ARG A 32 0.34 -11.97 9.97
CA ARG A 32 -0.35 -11.03 9.09
C ARG A 32 0.63 -10.05 8.45
N ILE A 33 1.59 -9.56 9.23
CA ILE A 33 2.63 -8.66 8.75
C ILE A 33 3.46 -9.35 7.66
N GLU A 34 3.86 -10.60 7.88
CA GLU A 34 4.61 -11.36 6.88
C GLU A 34 3.81 -11.61 5.61
N GLU A 35 2.51 -11.91 5.71
CA GLU A 35 1.63 -12.03 4.56
C GLU A 35 1.67 -10.74 3.71
N ILE A 36 1.55 -9.59 4.36
CA ILE A 36 1.57 -8.29 3.68
C ILE A 36 2.91 -8.08 2.98
N LEU A 37 4.01 -8.39 3.65
CA LEU A 37 5.34 -8.20 3.08
C LEU A 37 5.66 -9.17 1.95
N GLN A 38 4.98 -10.30 1.87
CA GLN A 38 5.15 -11.25 0.76
C GLN A 38 4.36 -10.83 -0.48
N GLY A 39 3.44 -9.89 -0.36
CA GLY A 39 2.68 -9.38 -1.48
C GLY A 39 1.17 -9.59 -1.33
N VAL A 40 0.40 -8.93 -2.19
CA VAL A 40 -1.06 -8.93 -2.09
C VAL A 40 -1.65 -10.34 -2.17
N ASP A 41 -1.12 -11.18 -3.04
CA ASP A 41 -1.65 -12.54 -3.25
C ASP A 41 -1.50 -13.43 -2.01
N SER A 42 -0.56 -13.12 -1.12
CA SER A 42 -0.32 -13.86 0.10
C SER A 42 -1.22 -13.43 1.26
N ILE A 43 -1.97 -12.33 1.11
CA ILE A 43 -2.81 -11.79 2.18
C ILE A 43 -4.14 -12.55 2.22
N GLN A 44 -4.51 -13.03 3.41
CA GLN A 44 -5.78 -13.71 3.64
C GLN A 44 -6.89 -12.65 3.80
N THR A 45 -7.50 -12.25 2.68
CA THR A 45 -8.53 -11.22 2.68
C THR A 45 -9.47 -11.38 1.48
N SER A 46 -10.47 -10.50 1.37
CA SER A 46 -11.45 -10.54 0.29
C SER A 46 -10.83 -10.15 -1.05
N GLU A 47 -11.44 -10.60 -2.13
CA GLU A 47 -11.01 -10.22 -3.48
C GLU A 47 -11.14 -8.71 -3.70
N ALA A 48 -12.16 -8.08 -3.10
CA ALA A 48 -12.34 -6.63 -3.19
C ALA A 48 -11.17 -5.89 -2.55
N GLU A 49 -10.73 -6.32 -1.36
CA GLU A 49 -9.59 -5.70 -0.70
C GLU A 49 -8.30 -5.92 -1.47
N LYS A 50 -8.08 -7.12 -2.01
CA LYS A 50 -6.92 -7.40 -2.87
C LYS A 50 -6.90 -6.49 -4.10
N ALA A 51 -8.07 -6.28 -4.72
CA ALA A 51 -8.19 -5.38 -5.87
C ALA A 51 -7.81 -3.95 -5.51
N LEU A 52 -8.25 -3.46 -4.36
CA LEU A 52 -7.88 -2.12 -3.88
C LEU A 52 -6.38 -2.01 -3.62
N LEU A 53 -5.79 -3.01 -2.97
CA LEU A 53 -4.36 -3.00 -2.67
C LEU A 53 -3.52 -3.05 -3.95
N ASN A 54 -3.89 -3.86 -4.92
CA ASN A 54 -3.21 -3.91 -6.22
C ASN A 54 -3.35 -2.57 -6.97
N PHE A 55 -4.52 -1.93 -6.88
CA PHE A 55 -4.73 -0.61 -7.45
C PHE A 55 -3.80 0.43 -6.82
N CYS A 56 -3.64 0.40 -5.48
CA CYS A 56 -2.71 1.29 -4.78
C CYS A 56 -1.26 1.07 -5.21
N ILE A 57 -0.83 -0.18 -5.38
CA ILE A 57 0.51 -0.49 -5.86
C ILE A 57 0.71 0.10 -7.26
N LYS A 58 -0.26 -0.08 -8.15
CA LYS A 58 -0.20 0.48 -9.51
C LYS A 58 -0.17 2.00 -9.47
N ALA A 59 -0.98 2.63 -8.60
CA ALA A 59 -1.01 4.07 -8.44
C ALA A 59 0.32 4.63 -7.90
N SER A 60 1.10 3.82 -7.18
CA SER A 60 2.38 4.24 -6.63
C SER A 60 3.51 4.28 -7.65
N LYS A 61 3.32 3.67 -8.82
CA LYS A 61 4.35 3.58 -9.85
C LYS A 61 4.36 4.83 -10.73
N LYS A 62 5.48 5.06 -11.41
CA LYS A 62 5.62 6.20 -12.33
C LYS A 62 4.61 6.19 -13.49
N ASP A 63 4.07 5.02 -13.80
CA ASP A 63 3.09 4.86 -14.88
C ASP A 63 1.65 5.00 -14.41
N SER A 64 1.42 5.58 -13.21
CA SER A 64 0.07 5.75 -12.67
C SER A 64 -0.86 6.53 -13.62
N TYR A 65 -0.31 7.40 -14.47
CA TYR A 65 -1.11 8.12 -15.46
C TYR A 65 -1.76 7.21 -16.50
N LYS A 66 -1.34 5.95 -16.58
CA LYS A 66 -1.91 4.95 -17.50
C LYS A 66 -3.12 4.23 -16.90
N ILE A 67 -3.49 4.54 -15.65
CA ILE A 67 -4.66 3.94 -15.01
C ILE A 67 -5.91 4.39 -15.77
N LEU A 68 -6.73 3.42 -16.18
CA LEU A 68 -7.93 3.68 -16.97
C LEU A 68 -9.13 3.92 -16.07
N LYS A 69 -10.12 4.64 -16.62
CA LYS A 69 -11.39 4.88 -15.94
C LYS A 69 -12.08 3.56 -15.55
N GLU A 70 -11.95 2.53 -16.37
CA GLU A 70 -12.52 1.22 -16.13
C GLU A 70 -11.99 0.57 -14.86
N GLU A 71 -10.72 0.84 -14.51
CA GLU A 71 -10.13 0.31 -13.28
C GLU A 71 -10.76 0.95 -12.04
N LEU A 72 -11.07 2.26 -12.10
CA LEU A 72 -11.79 2.94 -11.04
C LEU A 72 -13.22 2.42 -10.92
N GLU A 73 -13.90 2.25 -12.04
CA GLU A 73 -15.27 1.73 -12.05
C GLU A 73 -15.34 0.30 -11.49
N ALA A 74 -14.32 -0.52 -11.76
CA ALA A 74 -14.25 -1.87 -11.21
C ALA A 74 -14.21 -1.85 -9.68
N LEU A 75 -13.46 -0.93 -9.07
CA LEU A 75 -13.42 -0.79 -7.61
C LEU A 75 -14.77 -0.34 -7.06
N LYS A 76 -15.44 0.60 -7.73
CA LYS A 76 -16.77 1.05 -7.32
C LYS A 76 -17.78 -0.09 -7.39
N ASN A 77 -17.70 -0.92 -8.42
CA ASN A 77 -18.57 -2.09 -8.58
C ASN A 77 -18.32 -3.15 -7.49
N MET A 78 -17.14 -3.15 -6.87
CA MET A 78 -16.83 -4.02 -5.74
C MET A 78 -17.30 -3.45 -4.40
N GLY A 79 -17.89 -2.25 -4.40
CA GLY A 79 -18.47 -1.65 -3.21
C GLY A 79 -17.70 -0.48 -2.62
N TYR A 80 -16.59 -0.07 -3.22
CA TYR A 80 -15.84 1.09 -2.72
C TYR A 80 -16.47 2.40 -3.19
N THR A 81 -16.53 3.36 -2.27
CA THR A 81 -17.00 4.72 -2.58
C THR A 81 -15.87 5.56 -3.15
N ASP A 82 -16.21 6.67 -3.79
CA ASP A 82 -15.21 7.63 -4.26
C ASP A 82 -14.32 8.12 -3.12
N VAL A 83 -14.89 8.36 -1.94
CA VAL A 83 -14.15 8.83 -0.76
C VAL A 83 -13.16 7.77 -0.30
N GLN A 84 -13.57 6.50 -0.25
CA GLN A 84 -12.68 5.40 0.15
C GLN A 84 -11.50 5.25 -0.80
N ILE A 85 -11.75 5.35 -2.10
CA ILE A 85 -10.70 5.27 -3.13
C ILE A 85 -9.75 6.47 -2.99
N LEU A 86 -10.30 7.67 -2.80
CA LEU A 86 -9.50 8.88 -2.60
C LEU A 86 -8.60 8.74 -1.36
N GLU A 87 -9.13 8.23 -0.26
CA GLU A 87 -8.34 8.01 0.96
C GLU A 87 -7.21 7.03 0.71
N ALA A 88 -7.48 5.90 0.04
CA ALA A 88 -6.47 4.89 -0.25
C ALA A 88 -5.36 5.44 -1.14
N VAL A 89 -5.71 6.17 -2.19
CA VAL A 89 -4.75 6.78 -3.10
C VAL A 89 -3.95 7.88 -2.41
N SER A 90 -4.61 8.66 -1.55
CA SER A 90 -3.93 9.72 -0.77
C SER A 90 -2.88 9.13 0.17
N ILE A 91 -3.21 8.04 0.85
CA ILE A 91 -2.26 7.31 1.71
C ILE A 91 -1.08 6.81 0.86
N THR A 92 -1.37 6.22 -0.31
CA THR A 92 -0.35 5.75 -1.24
C THR A 92 0.61 6.87 -1.63
N GLY A 93 0.07 8.02 -2.03
CA GLY A 93 0.87 9.18 -2.42
C GLY A 93 1.70 9.73 -1.27
N TYR A 94 1.13 9.79 -0.07
CA TYR A 94 1.83 10.24 1.12
C TYR A 94 3.05 9.35 1.42
N PHE A 95 2.87 8.03 1.39
CA PHE A 95 3.98 7.11 1.68
C PHE A 95 4.99 7.04 0.54
N ASN A 96 4.59 7.26 -0.71
CA ASN A 96 5.54 7.47 -1.79
C ASN A 96 6.46 8.66 -1.49
N TYR A 97 5.88 9.77 -1.02
CA TYR A 97 6.65 10.95 -0.63
C TYR A 97 7.62 10.63 0.50
N ILE A 98 7.15 10.03 1.58
CA ILE A 98 7.99 9.67 2.73
C ILE A 98 9.07 8.67 2.35
N ASN A 99 8.72 7.62 1.57
CA ASN A 99 9.68 6.61 1.14
C ASN A 99 10.78 7.22 0.27
N THR A 100 10.42 8.15 -0.60
CA THR A 100 11.39 8.83 -1.47
C THR A 100 12.40 9.62 -0.65
N LEU A 101 11.92 10.40 0.33
CA LEU A 101 12.81 11.16 1.21
C LEU A 101 13.75 10.24 1.98
N SER A 102 13.21 9.18 2.55
CA SER A 102 14.00 8.21 3.32
C SER A 102 15.06 7.55 2.45
N ASN A 103 14.70 7.13 1.24
CA ASN A 103 15.63 6.45 0.34
C ASN A 103 16.73 7.40 -0.17
N VAL A 104 16.36 8.62 -0.55
CA VAL A 104 17.32 9.59 -1.10
C VAL A 104 18.33 10.03 -0.05
N PHE A 105 17.89 10.25 1.17
CA PHE A 105 18.78 10.72 2.24
C PHE A 105 19.38 9.57 3.06
N GLY A 106 19.15 8.32 2.68
CA GLY A 106 19.75 7.16 3.33
C GLY A 106 19.33 6.93 4.76
N LEU A 107 18.13 7.39 5.16
CA LEU A 107 17.67 7.25 6.53
C LEU A 107 17.44 5.78 6.87
N GLY A 108 18.01 5.32 7.99
CA GLY A 108 17.83 3.95 8.45
C GLY A 108 18.63 2.88 7.71
N GLN A 109 19.54 3.29 6.88
CA GLN A 109 20.41 2.37 6.15
C GLN A 109 21.74 2.14 6.88
#